data_32fe174673ae835c1aa3b8553fc1bbb6
#
_entry.id   32fe174673ae835c1aa3b8553fc1bbb6
#
_cell.length_a   1.000
_cell.length_b   1.000
_cell.length_c   1.000
_cell.angle_alpha   90.00
_cell.angle_beta   90.00
_cell.angle_gamma   90.00
#
_symmetry.space_group_name_H-M   'P 1'
#
loop_
_entity.id
_entity.type
_entity.pdbx_description
1 polymer ?
#
loop_
_entity_poly.entity_id
_entity_poly.type
_entity_poly.pdbx_seq_one_letter_code
_entity_poly.pdbx_strand_id
1 'polypeptide(L)'
;MQNDFIIALAWPEGMVSAAGAWYDFLFAKNGKYRVGHSAVVLINRESGELKYFDNGRYHSPPNYGRVRDVETDSDVALKSIAKIKSNTITNLEEILLEIKNKNSFHGEGTLYASILNDVSFDKAYVYAKNIQLKGLIPYGPFVYGGTNCSRFVASVMRSSNPKFIKNARLKFPFCISPSPKRNVGIANAVFYKVKDKVVEKIKRSMLGSYFKSIERS
;
A
#
# COMPACT_ATOMS: atom_id res chain seq x y z
N MET A 1 10.05 10.07 -20.34
CA MET A 1 8.81 9.27 -20.19
C MET A 1 8.81 8.67 -18.80
N GLN A 2 7.68 8.69 -18.11
CA GLN A 2 7.57 8.10 -16.77
C GLN A 2 7.38 6.58 -16.94
N ASN A 3 8.36 5.79 -16.53
CA ASN A 3 8.34 4.34 -16.78
C ASN A 3 8.68 3.54 -15.51
N ASP A 4 8.59 4.17 -14.34
CA ASP A 4 8.84 3.55 -13.06
C ASP A 4 7.67 2.67 -12.60
N PHE A 5 7.83 2.03 -11.44
CA PHE A 5 6.83 1.12 -10.91
C PHE A 5 6.51 1.43 -9.45
N ILE A 6 5.29 1.12 -9.05
CA ILE A 6 4.89 1.06 -7.65
C ILE A 6 4.27 -0.31 -7.40
N ILE A 7 4.72 -1.01 -6.37
CA ILE A 7 4.02 -2.18 -5.84
C ILE A 7 3.06 -1.69 -4.75
N ALA A 8 1.77 -1.82 -4.97
CA ALA A 8 0.76 -1.63 -3.94
C ALA A 8 0.61 -2.93 -3.13
N LEU A 9 0.72 -2.84 -1.81
CA LEU A 9 0.70 -3.97 -0.88
C LEU A 9 -0.53 -3.89 0.03
N ALA A 10 -1.10 -5.06 0.34
CA ALA A 10 -2.23 -5.18 1.25
C ALA A 10 -2.17 -6.48 2.06
N TRP A 11 -2.34 -6.37 3.37
CA TRP A 11 -2.56 -7.47 4.31
C TRP A 11 -3.94 -7.29 4.94
N PRO A 12 -5.01 -7.87 4.36
CA PRO A 12 -6.39 -7.58 4.78
C PRO A 12 -6.78 -8.23 6.11
N GLU A 13 -5.96 -9.11 6.65
CA GLU A 13 -6.27 -9.91 7.85
C GLU A 13 -5.85 -9.23 9.16
N GLY A 14 -5.06 -8.16 9.10
CA GLY A 14 -4.55 -7.47 10.27
C GLY A 14 -5.65 -6.92 11.17
N MET A 15 -5.49 -7.17 12.48
CA MET A 15 -6.38 -6.69 13.52
C MET A 15 -5.80 -5.46 14.19
N VAL A 16 -6.61 -4.45 14.44
CA VAL A 16 -6.22 -3.26 15.22
C VAL A 16 -7.12 -3.07 16.42
N SER A 17 -6.54 -2.57 17.51
CA SER A 17 -7.29 -2.20 18.69
C SER A 17 -8.05 -0.89 18.46
N ALA A 18 -9.29 -0.82 18.93
CA ALA A 18 -10.07 0.39 18.99
C ALA A 18 -9.31 1.46 19.83
N ALA A 19 -9.33 2.70 19.35
CA ALA A 19 -8.57 3.78 19.96
C ALA A 19 -9.44 4.81 20.73
N GLY A 20 -10.70 4.49 20.99
CA GLY A 20 -11.67 5.36 21.64
C GLY A 20 -12.35 6.35 20.69
N ALA A 21 -12.33 6.08 19.39
CA ALA A 21 -13.06 6.89 18.42
C ALA A 21 -14.58 6.66 18.48
N TRP A 22 -15.37 7.67 18.16
CA TRP A 22 -16.84 7.61 18.21
C TRP A 22 -17.45 6.46 17.38
N TYR A 23 -16.77 6.00 16.32
CA TYR A 23 -17.23 4.90 15.47
C TYR A 23 -16.81 3.51 15.99
N ASP A 24 -15.98 3.44 17.02
CA ASP A 24 -15.49 2.16 17.55
C ASP A 24 -16.63 1.30 18.10
N PHE A 25 -17.67 1.92 18.68
CA PHE A 25 -18.83 1.19 19.18
C PHE A 25 -19.65 0.53 18.06
N LEU A 26 -19.59 1.05 16.83
CA LEU A 26 -20.31 0.49 15.67
C LEU A 26 -19.54 -0.64 14.98
N PHE A 27 -18.23 -0.56 14.95
CA PHE A 27 -17.40 -1.42 14.10
C PHE A 27 -16.48 -2.36 14.88
N ALA A 28 -16.18 -2.08 16.14
CA ALA A 28 -15.30 -2.93 16.92
C ALA A 28 -16.05 -4.14 17.50
N LYS A 29 -15.44 -5.34 17.41
CA LYS A 29 -15.83 -6.53 18.16
C LYS A 29 -14.76 -6.81 19.21
N ASN A 30 -15.14 -6.89 20.49
CA ASN A 30 -14.22 -7.08 21.61
C ASN A 30 -13.05 -6.08 21.61
N GLY A 31 -13.34 -4.80 21.35
CA GLY A 31 -12.33 -3.75 21.33
C GLY A 31 -11.34 -3.82 20.16
N LYS A 32 -11.59 -4.65 19.15
CA LYS A 32 -10.75 -4.79 17.94
C LYS A 32 -11.59 -4.78 16.69
N TYR A 33 -11.01 -4.34 15.58
CA TYR A 33 -11.61 -4.48 14.26
C TYR A 33 -10.57 -4.87 13.21
N ARG A 34 -11.04 -5.62 12.20
CA ARG A 34 -10.24 -6.09 11.10
C ARG A 34 -10.18 -5.01 10.04
N VAL A 35 -9.07 -4.29 9.97
CA VAL A 35 -8.86 -3.23 8.98
C VAL A 35 -7.74 -3.54 8.02
N GLY A 36 -6.91 -4.51 8.35
CA GLY A 36 -5.72 -4.86 7.59
C GLY A 36 -4.65 -3.76 7.62
N HIS A 37 -3.60 -3.98 6.84
CA HIS A 37 -2.51 -3.04 6.62
C HIS A 37 -2.28 -2.80 5.13
N SER A 38 -1.69 -1.65 4.78
CA SER A 38 -1.37 -1.28 3.41
C SER A 38 -0.07 -0.50 3.35
N ALA A 39 0.75 -0.80 2.35
CA ALA A 39 2.03 -0.16 2.11
C ALA A 39 2.30 -0.01 0.61
N VAL A 40 3.34 0.73 0.25
CA VAL A 40 3.86 0.83 -1.11
C VAL A 40 5.35 0.57 -1.16
N VAL A 41 5.80 -0.02 -2.27
CA VAL A 41 7.21 -0.03 -2.64
C VAL A 41 7.35 0.74 -3.94
N LEU A 42 8.10 1.83 -3.91
CA LEU A 42 8.47 2.59 -5.10
C LEU A 42 9.70 1.94 -5.72
N ILE A 43 9.72 1.79 -7.03
CA ILE A 43 10.84 1.17 -7.75
C ILE A 43 11.30 2.11 -8.83
N ASN A 44 12.55 2.56 -8.73
CA ASN A 44 13.22 3.30 -9.76
C ASN A 44 13.64 2.33 -10.87
N ARG A 45 13.24 2.63 -12.11
CA ARG A 45 13.49 1.75 -13.26
C ARG A 45 14.97 1.61 -13.62
N GLU A 46 15.74 2.67 -13.47
CA GLU A 46 17.14 2.71 -13.90
C GLU A 46 18.06 1.98 -12.92
N SER A 47 17.88 2.26 -11.63
CA SER A 47 18.69 1.65 -10.57
C SER A 47 18.17 0.31 -10.06
N GLY A 48 16.88 0.02 -10.24
CA GLY A 48 16.19 -1.09 -9.59
C GLY A 48 15.98 -0.90 -8.09
N GLU A 49 16.29 0.28 -7.55
CA GLU A 49 16.16 0.58 -6.12
C GLU A 49 14.71 0.48 -5.65
N LEU A 50 14.52 -0.13 -4.48
CA LEU A 50 13.23 -0.27 -3.81
C LEU A 50 13.16 0.67 -2.59
N LYS A 51 12.16 1.55 -2.57
CA LYS A 51 11.84 2.40 -1.41
C LYS A 51 10.50 2.01 -0.84
N TYR A 52 10.51 1.40 0.34
CA TYR A 52 9.32 1.05 1.09
C TYR A 52 8.78 2.27 1.85
N PHE A 53 7.46 2.43 1.83
CA PHE A 53 6.74 3.39 2.65
C PHE A 53 5.43 2.80 3.16
N ASP A 54 5.16 3.03 4.42
CA ASP A 54 3.84 2.80 5.02
C ASP A 54 3.44 3.95 5.96
N ASN A 55 2.19 3.93 6.40
CA ASN A 55 1.68 4.83 7.41
C ASN A 55 0.90 4.03 8.44
N GLY A 56 1.21 4.23 9.71
CA GLY A 56 0.57 3.51 10.80
C GLY A 56 0.76 4.18 12.15
N ARG A 57 0.15 3.57 13.17
CA ARG A 57 0.23 4.03 14.57
C ARG A 57 1.50 3.52 15.25
N TYR A 58 2.64 3.75 14.64
CA TYR A 58 3.95 3.28 15.12
C TYR A 58 4.55 4.27 16.12
N HIS A 59 4.69 3.86 17.39
CA HIS A 59 5.22 4.70 18.46
C HIS A 59 4.60 6.12 18.47
N SER A 60 3.27 6.18 18.26
CA SER A 60 2.51 7.42 18.17
C SER A 60 1.43 7.47 19.27
N PRO A 61 1.05 8.67 19.74
CA PRO A 61 -0.09 8.83 20.65
C PRO A 61 -1.40 8.28 20.03
N PRO A 62 -2.41 7.99 20.85
CA PRO A 62 -3.73 7.62 20.36
C PRO A 62 -4.24 8.62 19.31
N ASN A 63 -4.92 8.11 18.25
CA ASN A 63 -5.45 8.90 17.14
C ASN A 63 -4.42 9.57 16.22
N TYR A 64 -3.14 9.28 16.38
CA TYR A 64 -2.08 9.73 15.50
C TYR A 64 -1.36 8.55 14.85
N GLY A 65 -0.73 8.82 13.72
CA GLY A 65 0.15 7.91 13.00
C GLY A 65 1.31 8.65 12.38
N ARG A 66 2.28 7.92 11.85
CA ARG A 66 3.42 8.47 11.13
C ARG A 66 3.77 7.62 9.90
N VAL A 67 4.43 8.24 8.94
CA VAL A 67 4.99 7.53 7.79
C VAL A 67 6.36 6.98 8.16
N ARG A 68 6.62 5.73 7.76
CA ARG A 68 7.93 5.09 7.92
C ARG A 68 8.57 4.83 6.56
N ASP A 69 9.87 4.90 6.55
CA ASP A 69 10.79 4.37 5.55
C ASP A 69 12.10 3.92 6.23
N VAL A 70 13.10 3.53 5.43
CA VAL A 70 14.39 3.06 5.95
C VAL A 70 15.17 4.12 6.75
N GLU A 71 14.93 5.39 6.51
CA GLU A 71 15.62 6.48 7.22
C GLU A 71 15.07 6.70 8.64
N THR A 72 13.77 6.46 8.82
CA THR A 72 13.11 6.58 10.14
C THR A 72 13.08 5.26 10.90
N ASP A 73 13.06 4.14 10.19
CA ASP A 73 12.95 2.79 10.75
C ASP A 73 13.80 1.83 9.90
N SER A 74 15.06 1.64 10.28
CA SER A 74 16.03 0.85 9.49
C SER A 74 15.61 -0.61 9.27
N ASP A 75 14.74 -1.14 10.12
CA ASP A 75 14.21 -2.50 10.02
C ASP A 75 13.23 -2.69 8.85
N VAL A 76 12.71 -1.61 8.23
CA VAL A 76 11.90 -1.71 7.01
C VAL A 76 12.72 -1.72 5.70
N ALA A 77 14.06 -1.73 5.78
CA ALA A 77 14.91 -1.79 4.59
C ALA A 77 14.67 -3.07 3.79
N LEU A 78 14.51 -2.96 2.48
CA LEU A 78 14.51 -4.08 1.55
C LEU A 78 15.93 -4.32 1.02
N LYS A 79 16.33 -5.59 0.92
CA LYS A 79 17.66 -6.00 0.43
C LYS A 79 17.65 -6.29 -1.07
N SER A 80 16.51 -6.70 -1.61
CA SER A 80 16.34 -6.98 -3.02
C SER A 80 16.54 -5.72 -3.87
N ILE A 81 17.04 -5.91 -5.08
CA ILE A 81 17.09 -4.92 -6.16
C ILE A 81 16.20 -5.44 -7.29
N ALA A 82 15.32 -4.61 -7.84
CA ALA A 82 14.46 -5.02 -8.93
C ALA A 82 15.26 -5.24 -10.23
N LYS A 83 15.13 -6.42 -10.81
CA LYS A 83 15.68 -6.75 -12.13
C LYS A 83 14.61 -6.47 -13.19
N ILE A 84 14.84 -5.46 -14.03
CA ILE A 84 13.83 -4.97 -14.98
C ILE A 84 14.23 -5.33 -16.40
N LYS A 85 13.34 -6.00 -17.14
CA LYS A 85 13.52 -6.33 -18.56
C LYS A 85 12.21 -6.06 -19.29
N SER A 86 12.25 -5.33 -20.40
CA SER A 86 11.09 -5.06 -21.27
C SER A 86 9.84 -4.61 -20.49
N ASN A 87 9.98 -3.65 -19.59
CA ASN A 87 8.92 -3.10 -18.75
C ASN A 87 8.27 -4.11 -17.76
N THR A 88 9.03 -5.13 -17.36
CA THR A 88 8.60 -6.16 -16.41
C THR A 88 9.68 -6.38 -15.35
N ILE A 89 9.27 -6.52 -14.10
CA ILE A 89 10.16 -6.91 -12.99
C ILE A 89 10.30 -8.43 -13.02
N THR A 90 11.50 -8.92 -13.34
CA THR A 90 11.73 -10.36 -13.57
C THR A 90 11.91 -11.16 -12.28
N ASN A 91 12.36 -10.53 -11.21
CA ASN A 91 12.52 -11.13 -9.88
C ASN A 91 11.43 -10.70 -8.89
N LEU A 92 10.21 -10.40 -9.39
CA LEU A 92 9.11 -9.92 -8.55
C LEU A 92 8.74 -10.91 -7.43
N GLU A 93 8.79 -12.20 -7.71
CA GLU A 93 8.49 -13.25 -6.73
C GLU A 93 9.46 -13.20 -5.54
N GLU A 94 10.76 -13.05 -5.80
CA GLU A 94 11.80 -12.87 -4.78
C GLU A 94 11.50 -11.65 -3.89
N ILE A 95 11.16 -10.51 -4.50
CA ILE A 95 10.80 -9.29 -3.79
C ILE A 95 9.56 -9.48 -2.93
N LEU A 96 8.51 -10.13 -3.46
CA LEU A 96 7.28 -10.36 -2.72
C LEU A 96 7.47 -11.33 -1.54
N LEU A 97 8.34 -12.32 -1.70
CA LEU A 97 8.69 -13.24 -0.61
C LEU A 97 9.52 -12.54 0.48
N GLU A 98 10.46 -11.67 0.11
CA GLU A 98 11.17 -10.83 1.08
C GLU A 98 10.18 -9.97 1.89
N ILE A 99 9.27 -9.28 1.21
CA ILE A 99 8.24 -8.45 1.83
C ILE A 99 7.36 -9.28 2.77
N LYS A 100 6.92 -10.45 2.33
CA LYS A 100 6.03 -11.32 3.11
C LYS A 100 6.68 -11.82 4.40
N ASN A 101 7.98 -12.09 4.36
CA ASN A 101 8.72 -12.65 5.49
C ASN A 101 9.23 -11.58 6.47
N LYS A 102 8.98 -10.30 6.21
CA LYS A 102 9.50 -9.20 7.02
C LYS A 102 8.51 -8.79 8.11
N ASN A 103 8.80 -9.21 9.35
CA ASN A 103 7.93 -8.95 10.50
C ASN A 103 7.75 -7.45 10.81
N SER A 104 8.76 -6.63 10.51
CA SER A 104 8.72 -5.17 10.70
C SER A 104 7.64 -4.46 9.87
N PHE A 105 7.11 -5.10 8.83
CA PHE A 105 6.01 -4.55 8.05
C PHE A 105 4.63 -4.73 8.71
N HIS A 106 4.58 -5.44 9.85
CA HIS A 106 3.33 -5.70 10.59
C HIS A 106 2.19 -6.26 9.73
N GLY A 107 2.54 -6.99 8.67
CA GLY A 107 1.60 -7.61 7.76
C GLY A 107 1.19 -9.01 8.23
N GLU A 108 -0.05 -9.16 8.68
CA GLU A 108 -0.61 -10.44 9.11
C GLU A 108 -1.34 -11.17 7.98
N GLY A 109 -1.26 -12.50 8.00
CA GLY A 109 -1.99 -13.35 7.07
C GLY A 109 -1.48 -13.27 5.62
N THR A 110 -2.37 -13.26 4.66
CA THR A 110 -2.06 -13.26 3.23
C THR A 110 -1.63 -11.88 2.74
N LEU A 111 -0.51 -11.79 2.02
CA LEU A 111 -0.12 -10.58 1.29
C LEU A 111 -0.76 -10.58 -0.10
N TYR A 112 -1.43 -9.48 -0.43
CA TYR A 112 -1.86 -9.16 -1.79
C TYR A 112 -1.00 -8.04 -2.35
N ALA A 113 -0.53 -8.18 -3.59
CA ALA A 113 0.32 -7.21 -4.25
C ALA A 113 -0.08 -6.99 -5.70
N SER A 114 0.11 -5.77 -6.21
CA SER A 114 -0.09 -5.49 -7.63
C SER A 114 0.83 -4.35 -8.08
N ILE A 115 1.23 -4.38 -9.36
CA ILE A 115 2.19 -3.42 -9.91
C ILE A 115 1.44 -2.34 -10.67
N LEU A 116 1.63 -1.10 -10.27
CA LEU A 116 1.25 0.09 -11.01
C LEU A 116 2.43 0.51 -11.89
N ASN A 117 2.26 0.44 -13.21
CA ASN A 117 3.27 0.75 -14.21
C ASN A 117 3.07 2.16 -14.77
N ASP A 118 4.06 2.65 -15.51
CA ASP A 118 4.03 3.92 -16.23
C ASP A 118 3.77 5.11 -15.29
N VAL A 119 4.54 5.18 -14.22
CA VAL A 119 4.44 6.19 -13.15
C VAL A 119 5.77 6.87 -12.91
N SER A 120 5.76 7.96 -12.13
CA SER A 120 6.97 8.67 -11.70
C SER A 120 7.36 8.26 -10.29
N PHE A 121 8.54 7.66 -10.16
CA PHE A 121 9.18 7.41 -8.89
C PHE A 121 9.38 8.70 -8.10
N ASP A 122 9.98 9.73 -8.72
CA ASP A 122 10.33 10.99 -8.04
C ASP A 122 9.11 11.70 -7.45
N LYS A 123 8.01 11.79 -8.22
CA LYS A 123 6.78 12.41 -7.72
C LYS A 123 6.17 11.66 -6.56
N ALA A 124 6.16 10.33 -6.62
CA ALA A 124 5.69 9.49 -5.53
C ALA A 124 6.58 9.61 -4.28
N TYR A 125 7.89 9.58 -4.48
CA TYR A 125 8.89 9.70 -3.41
C TYR A 125 8.80 11.06 -2.71
N VAL A 126 8.82 12.15 -3.47
CA VAL A 126 8.68 13.51 -2.92
C VAL A 126 7.37 13.66 -2.13
N TYR A 127 6.26 13.12 -2.66
CA TYR A 127 4.99 13.15 -1.94
C TYR A 127 5.08 12.36 -0.61
N ALA A 128 5.60 11.14 -0.62
CA ALA A 128 5.72 10.31 0.57
C ALA A 128 6.60 10.99 1.63
N LYS A 129 7.76 11.54 1.22
CA LYS A 129 8.67 12.30 2.11
C LYS A 129 8.02 13.55 2.68
N ASN A 130 7.27 14.31 1.88
CA ASN A 130 6.54 15.49 2.35
C ASN A 130 5.48 15.15 3.41
N ILE A 131 4.83 13.99 3.28
CA ILE A 131 3.92 13.52 4.33
C ILE A 131 4.71 13.06 5.58
N GLN A 132 5.83 12.36 5.39
CA GLN A 132 6.71 11.92 6.49
C GLN A 132 7.25 13.10 7.31
N LEU A 133 7.67 14.19 6.65
CA LEU A 133 8.19 15.40 7.30
C LEU A 133 7.15 16.12 8.18
N LYS A 134 5.86 15.84 8.01
CA LYS A 134 4.83 16.34 8.93
C LYS A 134 4.88 15.68 10.32
N GLY A 135 5.64 14.60 10.48
CA GLY A 135 5.75 13.85 11.71
C GLY A 135 4.46 13.13 12.08
N LEU A 136 3.88 13.48 13.19
CA LEU A 136 2.61 12.90 13.66
C LEU A 136 1.42 13.50 12.90
N ILE A 137 0.60 12.63 12.33
CA ILE A 137 -0.57 13.00 11.52
C ILE A 137 -1.82 12.38 12.15
N PRO A 138 -2.94 13.11 12.25
CA PRO A 138 -4.20 12.52 12.70
C PRO A 138 -4.54 11.27 11.88
N TYR A 139 -4.83 10.16 12.58
CA TYR A 139 -4.94 8.84 11.95
C TYR A 139 -6.31 8.22 12.17
N GLY A 140 -7.01 7.91 11.10
CA GLY A 140 -8.30 7.23 11.14
C GLY A 140 -9.04 7.26 9.81
N PRO A 141 -10.09 6.44 9.65
CA PRO A 141 -10.86 6.37 8.41
C PRO A 141 -11.67 7.63 8.12
N PHE A 142 -12.15 8.32 9.15
CA PHE A 142 -13.05 9.50 9.03
C PHE A 142 -12.42 10.79 9.57
N VAL A 143 -11.10 10.81 9.80
CA VAL A 143 -10.43 11.97 10.39
C VAL A 143 -10.22 13.04 9.32
N TYR A 144 -10.76 14.25 9.57
CA TYR A 144 -10.55 15.41 8.71
C TYR A 144 -9.08 15.88 8.79
N GLY A 145 -8.49 16.20 7.63
CA GLY A 145 -7.07 16.59 7.57
C GLY A 145 -6.07 15.47 7.90
N GLY A 146 -6.56 14.29 8.31
CA GLY A 146 -5.75 13.13 8.63
C GLY A 146 -5.63 12.11 7.50
N THR A 147 -5.02 10.98 7.81
CA THR A 147 -4.88 9.86 6.88
C THR A 147 -4.94 8.51 7.60
N ASN A 148 -4.82 7.42 6.87
CA ASN A 148 -4.56 6.06 7.36
C ASN A 148 -3.67 5.32 6.34
N CYS A 149 -3.30 4.08 6.63
CA CYS A 149 -2.41 3.30 5.75
C CYS A 149 -2.93 3.27 4.30
N SER A 150 -4.20 2.95 4.08
CA SER A 150 -4.77 2.82 2.74
C SER A 150 -4.99 4.14 2.01
N ARG A 151 -5.37 5.21 2.73
CA ARG A 151 -5.47 6.57 2.15
C ARG A 151 -4.08 7.11 1.78
N PHE A 152 -3.07 6.85 2.61
CA PHE A 152 -1.68 7.20 2.30
C PHE A 152 -1.23 6.51 1.01
N VAL A 153 -1.39 5.17 0.92
CA VAL A 153 -1.06 4.39 -0.29
C VAL A 153 -1.78 4.93 -1.53
N ALA A 154 -3.09 5.17 -1.45
CA ALA A 154 -3.84 5.73 -2.57
C ALA A 154 -3.30 7.11 -2.99
N SER A 155 -2.90 7.95 -2.04
CA SER A 155 -2.36 9.29 -2.32
C SER A 155 -0.97 9.24 -2.93
N VAL A 156 -0.08 8.34 -2.47
CA VAL A 156 1.23 8.10 -3.08
C VAL A 156 1.07 7.59 -4.51
N MET A 157 0.18 6.62 -4.74
CA MET A 157 -0.11 6.13 -6.10
C MET A 157 -0.63 7.23 -7.01
N ARG A 158 -1.48 8.13 -6.50
CA ARG A 158 -2.01 9.26 -7.29
C ARG A 158 -0.95 10.31 -7.59
N SER A 159 -0.07 10.62 -6.65
CA SER A 159 1.01 11.60 -6.85
C SER A 159 2.02 11.16 -7.91
N SER A 160 2.17 9.86 -8.15
CA SER A 160 3.03 9.30 -9.19
C SER A 160 2.56 9.57 -10.63
N ASN A 161 1.43 10.29 -10.80
CA ASN A 161 0.83 10.61 -12.09
C ASN A 161 0.43 9.38 -12.93
N PRO A 162 -0.37 8.45 -12.39
CA PRO A 162 -0.84 7.28 -13.12
C PRO A 162 -1.85 7.68 -14.21
N LYS A 163 -2.20 6.74 -15.10
CA LYS A 163 -3.24 6.95 -16.12
C LYS A 163 -4.53 7.50 -15.48
N PHE A 164 -5.19 8.44 -16.15
CA PHE A 164 -6.33 9.22 -15.65
C PHE A 164 -7.40 8.38 -14.94
N ILE A 165 -7.82 7.25 -15.54
CA ILE A 165 -8.86 6.38 -14.94
C ILE A 165 -8.42 5.80 -13.59
N LYS A 166 -7.16 5.39 -13.45
CA LYS A 166 -6.64 4.88 -12.17
C LYS A 166 -6.58 6.00 -11.14
N ASN A 167 -6.11 7.19 -11.54
CA ASN A 167 -6.08 8.36 -10.68
C ASN A 167 -7.48 8.72 -10.16
N ALA A 168 -8.48 8.78 -11.04
CA ALA A 168 -9.87 9.06 -10.67
C ALA A 168 -10.42 8.02 -9.68
N ARG A 169 -10.21 6.72 -9.95
CA ARG A 169 -10.70 5.63 -9.07
C ARG A 169 -10.08 5.62 -7.68
N LEU A 170 -8.87 6.15 -7.53
CA LEU A 170 -8.19 6.28 -6.24
C LEU A 170 -8.60 7.53 -5.48
N LYS A 171 -9.33 8.45 -6.11
CA LYS A 171 -9.71 9.75 -5.53
C LYS A 171 -11.07 9.67 -4.83
N PHE A 172 -11.23 10.45 -3.76
CA PHE A 172 -12.56 10.87 -3.29
C PHE A 172 -13.30 11.59 -4.45
N PRO A 173 -14.61 11.37 -4.70
CA PRO A 173 -15.57 10.73 -3.79
C PRO A 173 -15.77 9.23 -4.00
N PHE A 174 -14.98 8.54 -4.82
CA PHE A 174 -15.18 7.11 -5.09
C PHE A 174 -14.99 6.24 -3.85
N CYS A 175 -14.20 6.71 -2.87
CA CYS A 175 -14.19 6.17 -1.53
C CYS A 175 -13.62 7.18 -0.52
N ILE A 176 -14.17 7.21 0.68
CA ILE A 176 -13.68 8.05 1.79
C ILE A 176 -12.36 7.48 2.31
N SER A 177 -12.32 6.17 2.52
CA SER A 177 -11.13 5.43 2.90
C SER A 177 -11.11 4.10 2.13
N PRO A 178 -10.19 3.92 1.17
CA PRO A 178 -10.12 2.68 0.44
C PRO A 178 -9.73 1.53 1.37
N SER A 179 -10.24 0.33 1.09
CA SER A 179 -9.68 -0.86 1.73
C SER A 179 -8.27 -1.13 1.20
N PRO A 180 -7.40 -1.83 1.96
CA PRO A 180 -6.09 -2.25 1.48
C PRO A 180 -6.16 -2.96 0.11
N LYS A 181 -7.05 -3.92 -0.05
CA LYS A 181 -7.25 -4.68 -1.29
C LYS A 181 -7.76 -3.83 -2.46
N ARG A 182 -8.54 -2.76 -2.20
CA ARG A 182 -9.00 -1.86 -3.25
C ARG A 182 -7.83 -1.21 -3.99
N ASN A 183 -6.82 -0.71 -3.27
CA ASN A 183 -5.64 -0.10 -3.88
C ASN A 183 -4.90 -1.08 -4.79
N VAL A 184 -4.69 -2.31 -4.31
CA VAL A 184 -4.11 -3.41 -5.11
C VAL A 184 -4.94 -3.68 -6.37
N GLY A 185 -6.27 -3.77 -6.23
CA GLY A 185 -7.18 -4.03 -7.33
C GLY A 185 -7.22 -2.93 -8.40
N ILE A 186 -6.94 -1.67 -8.04
CA ILE A 186 -6.90 -0.54 -8.98
C ILE A 186 -5.53 -0.46 -9.67
N ALA A 187 -4.45 -0.85 -9.00
CA ALA A 187 -3.10 -0.76 -9.55
C ALA A 187 -2.97 -1.52 -10.88
N ASN A 188 -3.47 -2.77 -10.94
CA ASN A 188 -3.41 -3.56 -12.18
C ASN A 188 -4.55 -4.61 -12.25
N ALA A 189 -4.79 -5.11 -13.48
CA ALA A 189 -5.62 -6.28 -13.71
C ALA A 189 -4.98 -7.57 -13.19
N VAL A 190 -3.66 -7.62 -13.12
CA VAL A 190 -2.87 -8.71 -12.53
C VAL A 190 -2.54 -8.35 -11.10
N PHE A 191 -2.80 -9.28 -10.18
CA PHE A 191 -2.35 -9.18 -8.80
C PHE A 191 -1.76 -10.51 -8.31
N TYR A 192 -1.02 -10.44 -7.24
CA TYR A 192 -0.32 -11.57 -6.64
C TYR A 192 -0.87 -11.81 -5.24
N LYS A 193 -1.01 -13.07 -4.89
CA LYS A 193 -1.39 -13.53 -3.56
C LYS A 193 -0.24 -14.35 -3.00
N VAL A 194 0.29 -13.93 -1.87
CA VAL A 194 1.44 -14.60 -1.24
C VAL A 194 1.01 -15.16 0.11
N LYS A 195 1.05 -16.48 0.20
CA LYS A 195 0.74 -17.22 1.41
C LYS A 195 1.71 -18.40 1.54
N ASP A 196 2.21 -18.65 2.74
CA ASP A 196 3.05 -19.82 3.06
C ASP A 196 4.20 -20.06 2.06
N LYS A 197 4.91 -18.97 1.67
CA LYS A 197 6.00 -18.96 0.68
C LYS A 197 5.58 -19.26 -0.78
N VAL A 198 4.29 -19.38 -1.06
CA VAL A 198 3.76 -19.55 -2.41
C VAL A 198 3.28 -18.23 -2.95
N VAL A 199 3.73 -17.88 -4.16
CA VAL A 199 3.31 -16.67 -4.89
C VAL A 199 2.39 -17.10 -6.02
N GLU A 200 1.11 -16.83 -5.86
CA GLU A 200 0.08 -17.10 -6.88
C GLU A 200 -0.18 -15.83 -7.70
N LYS A 201 -0.04 -15.94 -9.01
CA LYS A 201 -0.35 -14.85 -9.96
C LYS A 201 -1.77 -14.99 -10.47
N ILE A 202 -2.61 -14.00 -10.21
CA ILE A 202 -4.02 -13.99 -10.59
C ILE A 202 -4.24 -12.90 -11.64
N LYS A 203 -4.76 -13.28 -12.80
CA LYS A 203 -5.08 -12.38 -13.90
C LYS A 203 -6.60 -12.21 -14.02
N ARG A 204 -7.06 -10.97 -13.99
CA ARG A 204 -8.46 -10.61 -14.28
C ARG A 204 -8.60 -10.16 -15.73
N SER A 205 -9.79 -10.30 -16.29
CA SER A 205 -10.09 -9.65 -17.59
C SER A 205 -10.03 -8.12 -17.42
N MET A 206 -9.80 -7.38 -18.51
CA MET A 206 -9.80 -5.92 -18.47
C MET A 206 -11.11 -5.37 -17.89
N LEU A 207 -12.25 -5.80 -18.39
CA LEU A 207 -13.57 -5.42 -17.85
C LEU A 207 -13.71 -5.83 -16.38
N GLY A 208 -13.32 -7.05 -16.03
CA GLY A 208 -13.33 -7.51 -14.65
C GLY A 208 -12.50 -6.66 -13.71
N SER A 209 -11.39 -6.08 -14.17
CA SER A 209 -10.54 -5.19 -13.36
C SER A 209 -11.20 -3.84 -13.04
N TYR A 210 -12.13 -3.39 -13.87
CA TYR A 210 -12.89 -2.16 -13.66
C TYR A 210 -14.14 -2.37 -12.80
N PHE A 211 -14.87 -3.45 -13.01
CA PHE A 211 -16.19 -3.65 -12.39
C PHE A 211 -16.19 -4.60 -11.20
N LYS A 212 -15.25 -5.54 -11.13
CA LYS A 212 -15.18 -6.51 -10.03
C LYS A 212 -14.09 -6.13 -9.03
N SER A 213 -14.46 -5.99 -7.78
CA SER A 213 -13.52 -5.84 -6.67
C SER A 213 -12.77 -7.15 -6.41
N ILE A 214 -11.54 -7.07 -5.88
CA ILE A 214 -10.79 -8.22 -5.37
C ILE A 214 -11.06 -8.49 -3.88
N GLU A 215 -12.05 -7.82 -3.28
CA GLU A 215 -12.37 -7.97 -1.84
C GLU A 215 -12.76 -9.41 -1.47
N ARG A 216 -13.34 -10.13 -2.40
CA ARG A 216 -13.83 -11.52 -2.22
C ARG A 216 -12.86 -12.59 -2.72
N SER A 217 -11.66 -12.20 -3.19
CA SER A 217 -10.64 -13.13 -3.68
C SER A 217 -9.67 -13.57 -2.60
#